data_153d289b2a3327b62a6f6501dc81f3dd
#
_entry.id   153d289b2a3327b62a6f6501dc81f3dd
#
_cell.length_a   1.000
_cell.length_b   1.000
_cell.length_c   1.000
_cell.angle_alpha   90.00
_cell.angle_beta   90.00
_cell.angle_gamma   90.00
#
_symmetry.space_group_name_H-M   'P 1'
#
loop_
_entity.id
_entity.type
_entity.pdbx_description
1 polymer ?
#
loop_
_entity_poly.entity_id
_entity_poly.type
_entity_poly.pdbx_seq_one_letter_code
_entity_poly.pdbx_strand_id
1 'polypeptide(L)'
;MTILPRFQVDHQGRLSAEALQSWSQDGCLMIEDFVPAESCDQLQQAIDDLVDQFEPESVKTVFSTTSQSHAASEYFESSGDKIRFFFEEAVFDERGDLTMPKAKALNKIGHALHDLHPVFETFSYHPRLACLADQLCLEDPRLLQSMVIFKQPKIGGEVVWHQDSTFLYTEPMSATGFWFALEDANLQNGCLWVLPGEHHNGLRQRFCRVDGRLKTQDIPDAIPFDVARAVPLEVSRGTLVILDGLLPHYSAANVSDRSRCAYSLHTVSGKALYPADNWLQRRPDMALRSLSAGATE
;
A
#
# COMPACT_ATOMS: atom_id res chain seq x y z
N MET A 1 22.94 -13.05 -4.44
CA MET A 1 21.63 -12.38 -4.28
C MET A 1 21.13 -12.01 -5.67
N THR A 2 19.93 -12.41 -6.03
CA THR A 2 19.28 -11.94 -7.25
C THR A 2 18.98 -10.45 -7.07
N ILE A 3 19.29 -9.64 -8.07
CA ILE A 3 18.96 -8.21 -8.10
C ILE A 3 17.90 -8.04 -9.18
N LEU A 4 16.77 -7.47 -8.85
CA LEU A 4 15.75 -7.15 -9.84
C LEU A 4 16.14 -5.90 -10.65
N PRO A 5 15.80 -5.86 -11.94
CA PRO A 5 16.10 -4.73 -12.79
C PRO A 5 15.33 -3.48 -12.37
N ARG A 6 15.88 -2.32 -12.68
CA ARG A 6 15.29 -1.00 -12.48
C ARG A 6 15.02 -0.38 -13.83
N PHE A 7 13.93 0.32 -13.94
CA PHE A 7 13.47 0.90 -15.18
C PHE A 7 13.20 2.38 -15.05
N GLN A 8 13.07 3.05 -16.16
CA GLN A 8 12.52 4.40 -16.26
C GLN A 8 11.46 4.39 -17.34
N VAL A 9 10.50 5.30 -17.24
CA VAL A 9 9.59 5.55 -18.35
C VAL A 9 10.23 6.53 -19.33
N ASP A 10 9.90 6.41 -20.61
CA ASP A 10 10.34 7.36 -21.62
C ASP A 10 9.66 8.74 -21.42
N HIS A 11 10.02 9.70 -22.27
CA HIS A 11 9.45 11.07 -22.24
C HIS A 11 7.92 11.12 -22.49
N GLN A 12 7.33 10.03 -22.98
CA GLN A 12 5.89 9.86 -23.17
C GLN A 12 5.23 9.05 -22.04
N GLY A 13 6.00 8.67 -21.01
CA GLY A 13 5.52 7.84 -19.91
C GLY A 13 5.39 6.35 -20.22
N ARG A 14 6.09 5.86 -21.28
CA ARG A 14 5.98 4.47 -21.70
C ARG A 14 7.06 3.59 -21.08
N LEU A 15 6.69 2.36 -20.78
CA LEU A 15 7.57 1.29 -20.33
C LEU A 15 8.27 0.64 -21.52
N SER A 16 9.50 0.16 -21.30
CA SER A 16 10.21 -0.65 -22.28
C SER A 16 9.63 -2.07 -22.36
N ALA A 17 9.93 -2.79 -23.43
CA ALA A 17 9.54 -4.19 -23.57
C ALA A 17 10.12 -5.06 -22.46
N GLU A 18 11.35 -4.77 -22.02
CA GLU A 18 12.00 -5.46 -20.89
C GLU A 18 11.28 -5.21 -19.57
N ALA A 19 10.77 -3.99 -19.35
CA ALA A 19 9.97 -3.69 -18.17
C ALA A 19 8.65 -4.48 -18.16
N LEU A 20 7.95 -4.55 -19.28
CA LEU A 20 6.72 -5.34 -19.42
C LEU A 20 6.98 -6.84 -19.25
N GLN A 21 8.12 -7.32 -19.75
CA GLN A 21 8.53 -8.71 -19.53
C GLN A 21 8.81 -8.99 -18.04
N SER A 22 9.55 -8.10 -17.33
CA SER A 22 9.82 -8.21 -15.91
C SER A 22 8.51 -8.18 -15.09
N TRP A 23 7.57 -7.31 -15.44
CA TRP A 23 6.24 -7.30 -14.83
C TRP A 23 5.56 -8.67 -14.91
N SER A 24 5.53 -9.26 -16.10
CA SER A 24 4.90 -10.57 -16.32
C SER A 24 5.63 -11.71 -15.60
N GLN A 25 6.96 -11.64 -15.48
CA GLN A 25 7.78 -12.72 -14.90
C GLN A 25 7.91 -12.61 -13.40
N ASP A 26 8.13 -11.39 -12.89
CA ASP A 26 8.49 -11.15 -11.50
C ASP A 26 7.30 -10.70 -10.64
N GLY A 27 6.25 -10.15 -11.27
CA GLY A 27 5.06 -9.58 -10.58
C GLY A 27 5.34 -8.25 -9.91
N CYS A 28 6.48 -7.61 -10.19
CA CYS A 28 6.81 -6.27 -9.70
C CYS A 28 7.65 -5.48 -10.68
N LEU A 29 7.59 -4.14 -10.55
CA LEU A 29 8.44 -3.19 -11.27
C LEU A 29 8.99 -2.14 -10.30
N MET A 30 10.25 -1.75 -10.48
CA MET A 30 10.82 -0.54 -9.88
C MET A 30 11.05 0.48 -10.99
N ILE A 31 10.35 1.61 -10.93
CA ILE A 31 10.45 2.71 -11.90
C ILE A 31 11.09 3.90 -11.20
N GLU A 32 12.36 4.12 -11.48
CA GLU A 32 13.15 5.22 -10.90
C GLU A 32 12.70 6.58 -11.46
N ASP A 33 12.86 7.63 -10.66
CA ASP A 33 12.54 9.02 -11.03
C ASP A 33 11.10 9.21 -11.55
N PHE A 34 10.18 8.33 -11.13
CA PHE A 34 8.79 8.42 -11.55
C PHE A 34 8.07 9.62 -10.97
N VAL A 35 8.29 9.91 -9.67
CA VAL A 35 7.69 11.04 -8.97
C VAL A 35 8.70 12.18 -8.88
N PRO A 36 8.42 13.35 -9.48
CA PRO A 36 9.28 14.52 -9.33
C PRO A 36 9.46 14.92 -7.86
N ALA A 37 10.62 15.47 -7.52
CA ALA A 37 10.92 15.91 -6.16
C ALA A 37 9.87 16.89 -5.61
N GLU A 38 9.40 17.83 -6.44
CA GLU A 38 8.35 18.79 -6.07
C GLU A 38 7.03 18.08 -5.70
N SER A 39 6.64 17.04 -6.43
CA SER A 39 5.43 16.27 -6.10
C SER A 39 5.60 15.48 -4.80
N CYS A 40 6.79 14.95 -4.54
CA CYS A 40 7.10 14.34 -3.25
C CYS A 40 7.01 15.37 -2.10
N ASP A 41 7.51 16.59 -2.32
CA ASP A 41 7.44 17.68 -1.33
C ASP A 41 5.99 18.10 -1.06
N GLN A 42 5.16 18.21 -2.10
CA GLN A 42 3.73 18.53 -1.97
C GLN A 42 2.98 17.45 -1.18
N LEU A 43 3.24 16.16 -1.45
CA LEU A 43 2.66 15.06 -0.69
C LEU A 43 3.13 15.07 0.77
N GLN A 44 4.42 15.32 1.01
CA GLN A 44 4.97 15.39 2.37
C GLN A 44 4.35 16.56 3.16
N GLN A 45 4.21 17.74 2.54
CA GLN A 45 3.54 18.87 3.19
C GLN A 45 2.09 18.55 3.53
N ALA A 46 1.35 17.90 2.62
CA ALA A 46 -0.02 17.48 2.88
C ALA A 46 -0.13 16.44 4.02
N ILE A 47 0.87 15.56 4.15
CA ILE A 47 0.98 14.62 5.28
C ILE A 47 1.19 15.39 6.58
N ASP A 48 2.13 16.33 6.60
CA ASP A 48 2.47 17.13 7.77
C ASP A 48 1.25 17.95 8.24
N ASP A 49 0.54 18.58 7.30
CA ASP A 49 -0.70 19.34 7.59
C ASP A 49 -1.80 18.44 8.18
N LEU A 50 -1.99 17.22 7.64
CA LEU A 50 -2.94 16.25 8.18
C LEU A 50 -2.57 15.81 9.59
N VAL A 51 -1.28 15.55 9.84
CA VAL A 51 -0.78 15.16 11.16
C VAL A 51 -0.92 16.31 12.16
N ASP A 52 -0.65 17.56 11.75
CA ASP A 52 -0.76 18.73 12.62
C ASP A 52 -2.21 18.97 13.05
N GLN A 53 -3.17 18.78 12.15
CA GLN A 53 -4.61 18.94 12.44
C GLN A 53 -5.22 17.77 13.23
N PHE A 54 -4.53 16.64 13.29
CA PHE A 54 -5.05 15.45 13.95
C PHE A 54 -4.92 15.54 15.47
N GLU A 55 -6.03 15.27 16.19
CA GLU A 55 -6.08 15.22 17.65
C GLU A 55 -6.05 13.77 18.15
N PRO A 56 -4.93 13.29 18.71
CA PRO A 56 -4.76 11.88 19.13
C PRO A 56 -5.77 11.41 20.18
N GLU A 57 -6.24 12.33 21.05
CA GLU A 57 -7.22 12.04 22.09
C GLU A 57 -8.56 11.52 21.52
N SER A 58 -8.88 11.89 20.28
CA SER A 58 -10.10 11.42 19.59
C SER A 58 -10.02 9.94 19.21
N VAL A 59 -8.80 9.39 19.10
CA VAL A 59 -8.55 8.02 18.64
C VAL A 59 -7.25 7.49 19.23
N LYS A 60 -7.34 6.50 20.10
CA LYS A 60 -6.17 5.80 20.67
C LYS A 60 -6.06 4.38 20.09
N THR A 61 -6.27 4.24 18.77
CA THR A 61 -6.22 2.94 18.10
C THR A 61 -4.81 2.61 17.64
N VAL A 62 -4.27 1.55 18.20
CA VAL A 62 -2.97 0.99 17.79
C VAL A 62 -3.18 0.05 16.60
N PHE A 63 -2.37 0.20 15.56
CA PHE A 63 -2.30 -0.72 14.45
C PHE A 63 -1.06 -1.60 14.55
N SER A 64 -1.27 -2.92 14.55
CA SER A 64 -0.20 -3.91 14.50
C SER A 64 -0.40 -4.88 13.36
N THR A 65 0.66 -5.17 12.64
CA THR A 65 0.69 -6.19 11.59
C THR A 65 0.89 -7.61 12.13
N THR A 66 1.35 -7.74 13.38
CA THR A 66 1.64 -9.03 14.04
C THR A 66 0.48 -9.56 14.84
N SER A 67 -0.48 -8.70 15.20
CA SER A 67 -1.63 -9.01 16.07
C SER A 67 -2.94 -9.01 15.28
N GLN A 68 -3.78 -10.01 15.52
CA GLN A 68 -5.15 -10.03 14.99
C GLN A 68 -6.10 -9.07 15.75
N SER A 69 -5.62 -8.35 16.75
CA SER A 69 -6.43 -7.45 17.57
C SER A 69 -7.04 -6.30 16.77
N HIS A 70 -6.36 -5.83 15.71
CA HIS A 70 -6.88 -4.80 14.81
C HIS A 70 -8.09 -5.26 14.02
N ALA A 71 -8.24 -6.56 13.75
CA ALA A 71 -9.36 -7.11 12.98
C ALA A 71 -10.72 -6.92 13.70
N ALA A 72 -10.71 -6.79 15.03
CA ALA A 72 -11.91 -6.57 15.83
C ALA A 72 -12.20 -5.08 16.05
N SER A 73 -11.33 -4.18 15.61
CA SER A 73 -11.50 -2.75 15.83
C SER A 73 -12.52 -2.14 14.86
N GLU A 74 -13.64 -1.64 15.38
CA GLU A 74 -14.62 -0.89 14.60
C GLU A 74 -14.01 0.32 13.89
N TYR A 75 -13.03 0.97 14.52
CA TYR A 75 -12.30 2.07 13.93
C TYR A 75 -11.56 1.65 12.66
N PHE A 76 -10.89 0.49 12.67
CA PHE A 76 -10.23 -0.07 11.50
C PHE A 76 -11.26 -0.52 10.45
N GLU A 77 -12.26 -1.30 10.86
CA GLU A 77 -13.25 -1.89 9.96
C GLU A 77 -14.05 -0.85 9.16
N SER A 78 -14.28 0.32 9.76
CA SER A 78 -15.06 1.40 9.13
C SER A 78 -14.19 2.52 8.53
N SER A 79 -12.93 2.23 8.18
CA SER A 79 -11.99 3.21 7.66
C SER A 79 -11.91 3.29 6.12
N GLY A 80 -12.57 2.38 5.41
CA GLY A 80 -12.46 2.27 3.94
C GLY A 80 -12.87 3.50 3.14
N ASP A 81 -13.73 4.34 3.70
CA ASP A 81 -14.25 5.58 3.12
C ASP A 81 -13.88 6.84 3.92
N LYS A 82 -12.79 6.77 4.70
CA LYS A 82 -12.35 7.84 5.61
C LYS A 82 -10.84 8.05 5.55
N ILE A 83 -10.39 9.19 6.09
CA ILE A 83 -8.99 9.41 6.45
C ILE A 83 -8.88 9.15 7.95
N ARG A 84 -8.17 8.09 8.32
CA ARG A 84 -7.95 7.69 9.71
C ARG A 84 -6.47 7.47 10.00
N PHE A 85 -6.09 7.67 11.25
CA PHE A 85 -4.73 7.62 11.73
C PHE A 85 -4.54 6.37 12.60
N PHE A 86 -3.47 5.66 12.36
CA PHE A 86 -3.12 4.45 13.09
C PHE A 86 -1.72 4.61 13.67
N PHE A 87 -1.54 4.15 14.90
CA PHE A 87 -0.30 4.31 15.64
C PHE A 87 0.55 3.04 15.58
N GLU A 88 1.85 3.21 15.85
CA GLU A 88 2.75 2.09 16.12
C GLU A 88 2.38 1.41 17.44
N GLU A 89 2.81 0.16 17.61
CA GLU A 89 2.70 -0.52 18.89
C GLU A 89 3.58 0.15 19.96
N ALA A 90 3.16 0.01 21.21
CA ALA A 90 3.92 0.47 22.39
C ALA A 90 4.26 1.98 22.41
N VAL A 91 3.52 2.82 21.68
CA VAL A 91 3.66 4.29 21.75
C VAL A 91 2.77 4.94 22.80
N PHE A 92 1.93 4.16 23.48
CA PHE A 92 1.08 4.61 24.58
C PHE A 92 1.60 4.06 25.91
N ASP A 93 1.52 4.86 26.94
CA ASP A 93 1.80 4.43 28.32
C ASP A 93 0.58 3.66 28.92
N GLU A 94 0.72 3.24 30.19
CA GLU A 94 -0.36 2.53 30.92
C GLU A 94 -1.63 3.37 31.11
N ARG A 95 -1.56 4.69 30.96
CA ARG A 95 -2.69 5.61 31.06
C ARG A 95 -3.34 5.86 29.68
N GLY A 96 -2.72 5.36 28.62
CA GLY A 96 -3.12 5.58 27.25
C GLY A 96 -2.68 6.92 26.68
N ASP A 97 -1.68 7.57 27.27
CA ASP A 97 -1.09 8.80 26.77
C ASP A 97 0.10 8.49 25.84
N LEU A 98 0.29 9.32 24.80
CA LEU A 98 1.43 9.16 23.91
C LEU A 98 2.75 9.41 24.63
N THR A 99 3.69 8.49 24.50
CA THR A 99 5.04 8.59 25.07
C THR A 99 6.00 9.44 24.24
N MET A 100 5.54 9.88 23.04
CA MET A 100 6.32 10.67 22.09
C MET A 100 5.43 11.60 21.27
N PRO A 101 6.00 12.57 20.50
CA PRO A 101 5.22 13.43 19.62
C PRO A 101 4.41 12.62 18.61
N LYS A 102 3.15 13.01 18.35
CA LYS A 102 2.19 12.30 17.46
C LYS A 102 2.78 11.98 16.09
N ALA A 103 3.53 12.92 15.50
CA ALA A 103 4.16 12.72 14.18
C ALA A 103 5.18 11.56 14.15
N LYS A 104 5.73 11.18 15.31
CA LYS A 104 6.68 10.07 15.45
C LYS A 104 6.02 8.78 15.94
N ALA A 105 4.75 8.83 16.29
CA ALA A 105 4.00 7.70 16.81
C ALA A 105 3.12 7.01 15.76
N LEU A 106 2.94 7.63 14.59
CA LEU A 106 2.08 7.11 13.54
C LEU A 106 2.73 5.96 12.77
N ASN A 107 1.93 4.92 12.53
CA ASN A 107 2.21 3.79 11.64
C ASN A 107 1.68 4.07 10.22
N LYS A 108 0.42 4.52 10.11
CA LYS A 108 -0.19 4.86 8.82
C LYS A 108 -1.35 5.84 8.92
N ILE A 109 -1.66 6.45 7.78
CA ILE A 109 -2.89 7.20 7.52
C ILE A 109 -3.60 6.53 6.35
N GLY A 110 -4.86 6.19 6.47
CA GLY A 110 -5.65 5.52 5.39
C GLY A 110 -7.15 5.62 5.66
N HIS A 111 -8.02 5.26 4.73
CA HIS A 111 -7.73 4.50 3.51
C HIS A 111 -8.32 5.18 2.26
N ALA A 112 -8.84 6.41 2.37
CA ALA A 112 -9.50 7.12 1.27
C ALA A 112 -8.88 8.51 1.00
N LEU A 113 -7.55 8.67 1.18
CA LEU A 113 -6.84 9.92 0.91
C LEU A 113 -7.04 10.39 -0.55
N HIS A 114 -7.01 9.46 -1.49
CA HIS A 114 -7.18 9.69 -2.93
C HIS A 114 -8.54 10.29 -3.33
N ASP A 115 -9.55 10.19 -2.46
CA ASP A 115 -10.88 10.74 -2.71
C ASP A 115 -11.22 11.94 -1.81
N LEU A 116 -10.60 12.05 -0.64
CA LEU A 116 -11.01 12.98 0.40
C LEU A 116 -10.02 14.13 0.63
N HIS A 117 -8.83 14.09 0.03
CA HIS A 117 -7.83 15.13 0.19
C HIS A 117 -7.32 15.64 -1.17
N PRO A 118 -7.43 16.92 -1.49
CA PRO A 118 -7.22 17.45 -2.84
C PRO A 118 -5.82 17.19 -3.41
N VAL A 119 -4.75 17.25 -2.58
CA VAL A 119 -3.38 16.98 -3.03
C VAL A 119 -3.23 15.50 -3.40
N PHE A 120 -3.74 14.59 -2.55
CA PHE A 120 -3.71 13.15 -2.84
C PHE A 120 -4.61 12.77 -4.00
N GLU A 121 -5.77 13.44 -4.16
CA GLU A 121 -6.66 13.25 -5.31
C GLU A 121 -5.93 13.61 -6.61
N THR A 122 -5.37 14.82 -6.70
CA THR A 122 -4.63 15.28 -7.88
C THR A 122 -3.49 14.33 -8.25
N PHE A 123 -2.74 13.86 -7.25
CA PHE A 123 -1.64 12.93 -7.46
C PHE A 123 -2.12 11.55 -7.92
N SER A 124 -3.16 11.01 -7.27
CA SER A 124 -3.63 9.63 -7.48
C SER A 124 -4.34 9.44 -8.82
N TYR A 125 -4.96 10.48 -9.35
CA TYR A 125 -5.62 10.46 -10.66
C TYR A 125 -4.80 11.13 -11.77
N HIS A 126 -3.48 11.26 -11.55
CA HIS A 126 -2.61 11.85 -12.57
C HIS A 126 -2.56 10.95 -13.83
N PRO A 127 -2.66 11.52 -15.06
CA PRO A 127 -2.71 10.76 -16.32
C PRO A 127 -1.55 9.76 -16.53
N ARG A 128 -0.37 10.01 -15.96
CA ARG A 128 0.76 9.07 -16.01
C ARG A 128 0.44 7.72 -15.37
N LEU A 129 -0.38 7.70 -14.30
CA LEU A 129 -0.79 6.44 -13.67
C LEU A 129 -1.79 5.67 -14.52
N ALA A 130 -2.72 6.37 -15.17
CA ALA A 130 -3.63 5.78 -16.15
C ALA A 130 -2.86 5.16 -17.32
N CYS A 131 -1.85 5.88 -17.85
CA CYS A 131 -0.98 5.39 -18.90
C CYS A 131 -0.20 4.13 -18.50
N LEU A 132 0.30 4.05 -17.26
CA LEU A 132 0.96 2.84 -16.76
C LEU A 132 -0.04 1.69 -16.61
N ALA A 133 -1.21 1.93 -16.03
CA ALA A 133 -2.25 0.92 -15.85
C ALA A 133 -2.67 0.29 -17.20
N ASP A 134 -2.79 1.12 -18.24
CA ASP A 134 -3.09 0.66 -19.61
C ASP A 134 -1.97 -0.23 -20.17
N GLN A 135 -0.72 0.18 -20.05
CA GLN A 135 0.44 -0.60 -20.50
C GLN A 135 0.62 -1.92 -19.77
N LEU A 136 0.25 -1.98 -18.48
CA LEU A 136 0.23 -3.19 -17.67
C LEU A 136 -1.02 -4.04 -17.94
N CYS A 137 -1.88 -3.64 -18.88
CA CYS A 137 -3.14 -4.30 -19.23
C CYS A 137 -4.10 -4.47 -18.03
N LEU A 138 -4.12 -3.50 -17.11
CA LEU A 138 -5.07 -3.52 -16.00
C LEU A 138 -6.47 -3.19 -16.53
N GLU A 139 -7.40 -4.13 -16.38
CA GLU A 139 -8.74 -3.99 -16.94
C GLU A 139 -9.64 -3.10 -16.06
N ASP A 140 -10.12 -1.97 -16.58
CA ASP A 140 -10.94 -0.98 -15.86
C ASP A 140 -10.41 -0.70 -14.44
N PRO A 141 -9.15 -0.24 -14.29
CA PRO A 141 -8.52 -0.08 -12.99
C PRO A 141 -9.21 1.03 -12.18
N ARG A 142 -9.74 0.68 -11.02
CA ARG A 142 -10.42 1.61 -10.11
C ARG A 142 -9.66 1.70 -8.80
N LEU A 143 -9.47 2.92 -8.30
CA LEU A 143 -8.82 3.13 -7.01
C LEU A 143 -9.74 2.69 -5.88
N LEU A 144 -9.27 1.75 -5.08
CA LEU A 144 -9.99 1.17 -3.95
C LEU A 144 -9.48 1.73 -2.62
N GLN A 145 -8.17 1.84 -2.46
CA GLN A 145 -7.50 2.17 -1.22
C GLN A 145 -6.29 3.07 -1.46
N SER A 146 -6.03 3.94 -0.50
CA SER A 146 -4.77 4.70 -0.40
C SER A 146 -4.28 4.78 1.02
N MET A 147 -2.96 4.71 1.21
CA MET A 147 -2.32 4.82 2.53
C MET A 147 -1.04 5.63 2.46
N VAL A 148 -0.80 6.46 3.46
CA VAL A 148 0.55 6.88 3.83
C VAL A 148 1.05 5.87 4.87
N ILE A 149 2.22 5.30 4.65
CA ILE A 149 2.83 4.27 5.51
C ILE A 149 4.15 4.79 6.03
N PHE A 150 4.22 4.90 7.35
CA PHE A 150 5.43 5.32 8.05
C PHE A 150 6.21 4.11 8.54
N LYS A 151 7.52 4.23 8.54
CA LYS A 151 8.45 3.43 9.31
C LYS A 151 9.25 4.40 10.15
N GLN A 152 8.74 4.68 11.34
CA GLN A 152 9.39 5.63 12.26
C GLN A 152 10.77 5.12 12.70
N PRO A 153 11.75 6.02 12.94
CA PRO A 153 13.06 5.62 13.41
C PRO A 153 12.98 4.75 14.67
N LYS A 154 13.62 3.59 14.68
CA LYS A 154 13.73 2.63 15.79
C LYS A 154 12.45 1.93 16.23
N ILE A 155 11.27 2.43 15.86
CA ILE A 155 9.98 1.87 16.30
C ILE A 155 9.08 1.40 15.17
N GLY A 156 9.36 1.81 13.91
CA GLY A 156 8.56 1.38 12.76
C GLY A 156 8.47 -0.13 12.68
N GLY A 157 7.28 -0.68 12.92
CA GLY A 157 7.03 -2.10 13.06
C GLY A 157 7.25 -2.89 11.77
N GLU A 158 7.41 -4.20 11.89
CA GLU A 158 7.47 -5.14 10.77
C GLU A 158 6.12 -5.22 10.05
N VAL A 159 6.14 -5.36 8.73
CA VAL A 159 4.98 -5.80 7.94
C VAL A 159 5.28 -7.22 7.47
N VAL A 160 4.57 -8.19 8.05
CA VAL A 160 4.79 -9.62 7.76
C VAL A 160 4.51 -9.97 6.31
N TRP A 161 5.03 -11.10 5.85
CA TRP A 161 4.78 -11.62 4.50
C TRP A 161 3.30 -11.73 4.21
N HIS A 162 2.84 -11.10 3.14
CA HIS A 162 1.45 -11.10 2.71
C HIS A 162 1.33 -10.87 1.21
N GLN A 163 0.14 -11.02 0.71
CA GLN A 163 -0.31 -10.64 -0.63
C GLN A 163 -1.39 -9.56 -0.47
N ASP A 164 -1.39 -8.52 -1.29
CA ASP A 164 -2.44 -7.48 -1.22
C ASP A 164 -3.83 -8.05 -1.47
N SER A 165 -3.91 -9.03 -2.37
CA SER A 165 -5.17 -9.75 -2.66
C SER A 165 -5.73 -10.53 -1.47
N THR A 166 -4.92 -10.80 -0.43
CA THR A 166 -5.41 -11.32 0.86
C THR A 166 -6.46 -10.39 1.46
N PHE A 167 -6.21 -9.09 1.37
CA PHE A 167 -7.05 -8.03 1.96
C PHE A 167 -8.03 -7.42 0.96
N LEU A 168 -7.67 -7.43 -0.34
CA LEU A 168 -8.40 -6.77 -1.42
C LEU A 168 -8.82 -7.81 -2.48
N TYR A 169 -9.52 -8.85 -2.00
CA TYR A 169 -9.93 -9.98 -2.81
C TYR A 169 -10.94 -9.59 -3.89
N THR A 170 -10.76 -10.11 -5.10
CA THR A 170 -11.70 -9.97 -6.22
C THR A 170 -11.84 -11.28 -6.99
N GLU A 171 -12.92 -11.42 -7.76
CA GLU A 171 -13.14 -12.54 -8.67
C GLU A 171 -13.41 -12.04 -10.10
N PRO A 172 -12.46 -12.25 -11.05
CA PRO A 172 -11.11 -12.79 -10.86
C PRO A 172 -10.20 -11.86 -10.05
N MET A 173 -9.03 -12.38 -9.57
CA MET A 173 -8.02 -11.58 -8.88
C MET A 173 -7.56 -10.43 -9.76
N SER A 174 -7.53 -9.20 -9.20
CA SER A 174 -7.23 -8.01 -9.98
C SER A 174 -6.56 -6.89 -9.18
N ALA A 175 -6.24 -7.12 -7.91
CA ALA A 175 -5.58 -6.12 -7.10
C ALA A 175 -4.18 -5.80 -7.65
N THR A 176 -3.83 -4.52 -7.72
CA THR A 176 -2.49 -4.04 -8.07
C THR A 176 -2.12 -2.90 -7.15
N GLY A 177 -0.94 -3.02 -6.53
CA GLY A 177 -0.37 -2.02 -5.63
C GLY A 177 0.59 -1.07 -6.37
N PHE A 178 0.47 0.23 -6.09
CA PHE A 178 1.40 1.28 -6.52
C PHE A 178 1.99 1.89 -5.26
N TRP A 179 3.27 1.66 -5.01
CA TRP A 179 3.97 2.13 -3.82
C TRP A 179 5.00 3.19 -4.19
N PHE A 180 4.81 4.42 -3.72
CA PHE A 180 5.65 5.57 -4.03
C PHE A 180 6.56 5.88 -2.86
N ALA A 181 7.88 5.80 -3.08
CA ALA A 181 8.88 6.18 -2.09
C ALA A 181 8.89 7.70 -1.92
N LEU A 182 8.38 8.20 -0.80
CA LEU A 182 8.48 9.63 -0.44
C LEU A 182 9.80 9.95 0.29
N GLU A 183 10.50 8.92 0.76
CA GLU A 183 11.85 8.93 1.32
C GLU A 183 12.62 7.74 0.79
N ASP A 184 13.95 7.77 0.90
CA ASP A 184 14.79 6.64 0.54
C ASP A 184 14.46 5.43 1.41
N ALA A 185 14.35 4.26 0.78
CA ALA A 185 14.11 2.98 1.44
C ALA A 185 15.30 2.03 1.25
N ASN A 186 15.83 1.50 2.34
CA ASN A 186 16.96 0.59 2.34
C ASN A 186 16.77 -0.52 3.39
N LEU A 187 17.73 -1.45 3.47
CA LEU A 187 17.67 -2.59 4.38
C LEU A 187 17.54 -2.20 5.86
N GLN A 188 18.04 -1.05 6.26
CA GLN A 188 18.06 -0.64 7.67
C GLN A 188 16.79 0.11 8.09
N ASN A 189 16.13 0.82 7.16
CA ASN A 189 14.90 1.57 7.46
C ASN A 189 13.62 0.90 6.97
N GLY A 190 13.70 -0.38 6.54
CA GLY A 190 12.55 -1.19 6.20
C GLY A 190 12.07 -1.02 4.75
N CYS A 191 12.96 -1.21 3.77
CA CYS A 191 12.57 -1.36 2.37
C CYS A 191 11.62 -2.55 2.17
N LEU A 192 10.95 -2.59 1.03
CA LEU A 192 10.16 -3.75 0.64
C LEU A 192 11.07 -4.94 0.29
N TRP A 193 10.55 -6.12 0.52
CA TRP A 193 11.08 -7.40 0.03
C TRP A 193 9.99 -8.11 -0.73
N VAL A 194 10.34 -8.80 -1.80
CA VAL A 194 9.40 -9.55 -2.64
C VAL A 194 9.90 -10.97 -2.89
N LEU A 195 8.97 -11.84 -3.29
CA LEU A 195 9.27 -13.17 -3.82
C LEU A 195 8.97 -13.19 -5.32
N PRO A 196 9.95 -12.83 -6.20
CA PRO A 196 9.73 -12.67 -7.62
C PRO A 196 9.18 -13.96 -8.27
N GLY A 197 8.14 -13.80 -9.11
CA GLY A 197 7.47 -14.89 -9.81
C GLY A 197 6.44 -15.66 -8.99
N GLU A 198 6.35 -15.42 -7.67
CA GLU A 198 5.42 -16.17 -6.82
C GLU A 198 3.96 -15.72 -6.92
N HIS A 199 3.69 -14.63 -7.61
CA HIS A 199 2.32 -14.24 -7.96
C HIS A 199 1.60 -15.30 -8.82
N HIS A 200 2.34 -16.11 -9.58
CA HIS A 200 1.81 -17.23 -10.36
C HIS A 200 1.30 -18.41 -9.50
N ASN A 201 1.68 -18.46 -8.23
CA ASN A 201 1.29 -19.56 -7.33
C ASN A 201 -0.07 -19.34 -6.63
N GLY A 202 -0.81 -18.29 -7.00
CA GLY A 202 -2.13 -18.00 -6.49
C GLY A 202 -2.17 -17.40 -5.08
N LEU A 203 -3.37 -17.24 -4.55
CA LEU A 203 -3.61 -16.66 -3.22
C LEU A 203 -3.31 -17.69 -2.12
N ARG A 204 -2.74 -17.25 -0.99
CA ARG A 204 -2.45 -18.11 0.18
C ARG A 204 -3.45 -17.94 1.30
N GLN A 205 -3.90 -16.73 1.49
CA GLN A 205 -4.82 -16.39 2.58
C GLN A 205 -5.86 -15.38 2.12
N ARG A 206 -7.02 -15.38 2.75
CA ARG A 206 -8.05 -14.37 2.55
C ARG A 206 -8.46 -13.76 3.88
N PHE A 207 -8.44 -12.43 3.97
CA PHE A 207 -8.91 -11.67 5.12
C PHE A 207 -10.31 -11.13 4.84
N CYS A 208 -11.32 -11.75 5.43
CA CYS A 208 -12.71 -11.46 5.12
C CYS A 208 -13.60 -11.56 6.37
N ARG A 209 -14.85 -11.17 6.21
CA ARG A 209 -15.87 -11.23 7.25
C ARG A 209 -16.54 -12.60 7.27
N VAL A 210 -16.36 -13.33 8.37
CA VAL A 210 -16.98 -14.63 8.63
C VAL A 210 -17.78 -14.53 9.92
N ASP A 211 -19.07 -14.85 9.89
CA ASP A 211 -19.98 -14.73 11.03
C ASP A 211 -19.96 -13.34 11.69
N GLY A 212 -19.86 -12.29 10.86
CA GLY A 212 -19.85 -10.90 11.33
C GLY A 212 -18.50 -10.42 11.89
N ARG A 213 -17.43 -11.25 11.89
CA ARG A 213 -16.11 -10.92 12.38
C ARG A 213 -15.05 -11.06 11.31
N LEU A 214 -14.07 -10.18 11.29
CA LEU A 214 -12.92 -10.29 10.40
C LEU A 214 -12.01 -11.44 10.84
N LYS A 215 -11.64 -12.27 9.89
CA LYS A 215 -10.75 -13.43 10.09
C LYS A 215 -9.85 -13.61 8.89
N THR A 216 -8.63 -14.06 9.14
CA THR A 216 -7.75 -14.61 8.11
C THR A 216 -8.07 -16.09 7.93
N GLN A 217 -8.34 -16.50 6.70
CA GLN A 217 -8.58 -17.88 6.32
C GLN A 217 -7.46 -18.34 5.37
N ASP A 218 -6.87 -19.49 5.66
CA ASP A 218 -5.91 -20.11 4.75
C ASP A 218 -6.65 -20.66 3.53
N ILE A 219 -6.05 -20.51 2.35
CA ILE A 219 -6.54 -21.15 1.14
C ILE A 219 -6.08 -22.63 1.15
N PRO A 220 -7.01 -23.59 0.99
CA PRO A 220 -6.64 -25.00 0.96
C PRO A 220 -5.58 -25.29 -0.10
N ASP A 221 -4.61 -26.14 0.24
CA ASP A 221 -3.53 -26.60 -0.66
C ASP A 221 -2.64 -25.46 -1.22
N ALA A 222 -2.67 -24.26 -0.63
CA ALA A 222 -1.83 -23.15 -1.05
C ALA A 222 -0.34 -23.47 -0.83
N ILE A 223 0.47 -23.07 -1.81
CA ILE A 223 1.93 -23.25 -1.74
C ILE A 223 2.50 -22.25 -0.72
N PRO A 224 3.25 -22.69 0.31
CA PRO A 224 3.87 -21.79 1.27
C PRO A 224 4.84 -20.80 0.62
N PHE A 225 5.04 -19.64 1.24
CA PHE A 225 6.05 -18.66 0.78
C PHE A 225 7.46 -19.22 0.91
N ASP A 226 8.22 -19.26 -0.19
CA ASP A 226 9.65 -19.59 -0.18
C ASP A 226 10.49 -18.35 0.13
N VAL A 227 10.50 -17.96 1.41
CA VAL A 227 11.20 -16.76 1.88
C VAL A 227 12.71 -16.79 1.67
N ALA A 228 13.31 -17.97 1.39
CA ALA A 228 14.72 -18.06 1.05
C ALA A 228 15.07 -17.41 -0.30
N ARG A 229 14.06 -17.19 -1.16
CA ARG A 229 14.18 -16.51 -2.45
C ARG A 229 13.91 -15.01 -2.39
N ALA A 230 13.70 -14.46 -1.20
CA ALA A 230 13.35 -13.07 -1.01
C ALA A 230 14.42 -12.10 -1.56
N VAL A 231 13.95 -11.05 -2.25
CA VAL A 231 14.79 -10.01 -2.84
C VAL A 231 14.41 -8.67 -2.25
N PRO A 232 15.37 -7.90 -1.68
CA PRO A 232 15.10 -6.55 -1.17
C PRO A 232 14.97 -5.55 -2.32
N LEU A 233 14.03 -4.62 -2.18
CA LEU A 233 13.83 -3.48 -3.08
C LEU A 233 14.31 -2.20 -2.39
N GLU A 234 15.62 -1.97 -2.39
CA GLU A 234 16.17 -0.69 -1.93
C GLU A 234 15.94 0.35 -3.03
N VAL A 235 15.28 1.45 -2.72
CA VAL A 235 14.90 2.47 -3.70
C VAL A 235 15.13 3.87 -3.16
N SER A 236 15.46 4.79 -4.07
CA SER A 236 15.55 6.21 -3.77
C SER A 236 14.17 6.87 -3.73
N ARG A 237 14.06 7.98 -3.04
CA ARG A 237 12.90 8.88 -3.08
C ARG A 237 12.50 9.18 -4.52
N GLY A 238 11.21 9.17 -4.81
CA GLY A 238 10.65 9.38 -6.15
C GLY A 238 10.49 8.11 -6.98
N THR A 239 10.99 6.97 -6.50
CA THR A 239 10.76 5.68 -7.17
C THR A 239 9.34 5.20 -6.94
N LEU A 240 8.72 4.67 -8.00
CA LEU A 240 7.49 3.89 -7.94
C LEU A 240 7.81 2.40 -7.98
N VAL A 241 7.31 1.66 -7.01
CA VAL A 241 7.26 0.20 -7.03
C VAL A 241 5.83 -0.24 -7.33
N ILE A 242 5.64 -1.04 -8.39
CA ILE A 242 4.35 -1.64 -8.74
C ILE A 242 4.39 -3.11 -8.34
N LEU A 243 3.33 -3.58 -7.68
CA LEU A 243 3.21 -4.95 -7.16
C LEU A 243 1.92 -5.58 -7.68
N ASP A 244 2.02 -6.78 -8.25
CA ASP A 244 0.85 -7.64 -8.48
C ASP A 244 0.23 -8.00 -7.13
N GLY A 245 -1.09 -7.95 -7.02
CA GLY A 245 -1.79 -8.22 -5.76
C GLY A 245 -1.58 -9.64 -5.22
N LEU A 246 -1.15 -10.59 -6.05
CA LEU A 246 -0.77 -11.94 -5.66
C LEU A 246 0.72 -12.08 -5.35
N LEU A 247 1.54 -11.04 -5.55
CA LEU A 247 2.97 -11.10 -5.24
C LEU A 247 3.21 -11.03 -3.74
N PRO A 248 3.81 -12.06 -3.10
CA PRO A 248 4.17 -11.98 -1.71
C PRO A 248 5.24 -10.92 -1.47
N HIS A 249 4.99 -10.07 -0.49
CA HIS A 249 5.93 -9.03 -0.11
C HIS A 249 5.94 -8.79 1.41
N TYR A 250 6.98 -8.12 1.86
CA TYR A 250 7.35 -7.97 3.27
C TYR A 250 8.12 -6.67 3.48
N SER A 251 8.18 -6.19 4.70
CA SER A 251 9.01 -5.06 5.07
C SER A 251 9.49 -5.19 6.52
N ALA A 252 10.80 -5.27 6.74
CA ALA A 252 11.39 -5.39 8.07
C ALA A 252 11.11 -4.16 8.96
N ALA A 253 11.27 -4.32 10.26
CA ALA A 253 11.24 -3.20 11.18
C ALA A 253 12.34 -2.18 10.86
N ASN A 254 12.08 -0.91 11.13
CA ASN A 254 13.07 0.14 10.98
C ASN A 254 14.01 0.16 12.19
N VAL A 255 15.24 -0.26 11.99
CA VAL A 255 16.30 -0.27 13.03
C VAL A 255 17.25 0.94 12.93
N SER A 256 17.01 1.82 11.95
CA SER A 256 17.85 3.01 11.68
C SER A 256 17.39 4.25 12.45
N ASP A 257 18.17 5.31 12.37
CA ASP A 257 17.84 6.64 12.88
C ASP A 257 17.09 7.51 11.84
N ARG A 258 16.78 6.94 10.65
CA ARG A 258 16.07 7.63 9.57
C ARG A 258 14.69 7.03 9.41
N SER A 259 13.69 7.87 9.14
CA SER A 259 12.35 7.44 8.76
C SER A 259 12.33 6.80 7.36
N ARG A 260 11.24 6.14 7.07
CA ARG A 260 10.85 5.72 5.72
C ARG A 260 9.37 6.00 5.54
N CYS A 261 9.02 6.95 4.71
CA CYS A 261 7.66 7.31 4.36
C CYS A 261 7.35 6.88 2.93
N ALA A 262 6.17 6.32 2.73
CA ALA A 262 5.67 5.96 1.42
C ALA A 262 4.19 6.28 1.29
N TYR A 263 3.75 6.61 0.08
CA TYR A 263 2.35 6.65 -0.29
C TYR A 263 2.02 5.41 -1.11
N SER A 264 0.92 4.73 -0.82
CA SER A 264 0.47 3.57 -1.59
C SER A 264 -0.96 3.74 -2.09
N LEU A 265 -1.18 3.26 -3.31
CA LEU A 265 -2.49 3.13 -3.94
C LEU A 265 -2.73 1.67 -4.27
N HIS A 266 -3.98 1.23 -4.15
CA HIS A 266 -4.39 -0.08 -4.64
C HIS A 266 -5.56 0.07 -5.60
N THR A 267 -5.42 -0.54 -6.77
CA THR A 267 -6.49 -0.67 -7.75
C THR A 267 -7.08 -2.06 -7.75
N VAL A 268 -8.33 -2.15 -8.14
CA VAL A 268 -9.01 -3.39 -8.52
C VAL A 268 -9.73 -3.18 -9.84
N SER A 269 -10.02 -4.26 -10.58
CA SER A 269 -10.84 -4.17 -11.80
C SER A 269 -12.29 -3.83 -11.47
N GLY A 270 -12.83 -2.82 -12.14
CA GLY A 270 -14.26 -2.50 -12.06
C GLY A 270 -15.17 -3.55 -12.72
N LYS A 271 -14.59 -4.51 -13.45
CA LYS A 271 -15.31 -5.66 -14.04
C LYS A 271 -15.26 -6.91 -13.18
N ALA A 272 -14.37 -6.95 -12.18
CA ALA A 272 -14.30 -8.05 -11.24
C ALA A 272 -15.39 -7.91 -10.14
N LEU A 273 -15.87 -9.03 -9.65
CA LEU A 273 -16.71 -9.04 -8.45
C LEU A 273 -15.84 -8.64 -7.24
N TYR A 274 -16.28 -7.62 -6.50
CA TYR A 274 -15.72 -7.25 -5.20
C TYR A 274 -16.68 -7.74 -4.11
N PRO A 275 -16.39 -8.85 -3.39
CA PRO A 275 -17.31 -9.47 -2.46
C PRO A 275 -17.67 -8.58 -1.26
N ALA A 276 -18.91 -8.68 -0.80
CA ALA A 276 -19.42 -7.90 0.33
C ALA A 276 -18.82 -8.32 1.69
N ASP A 277 -18.18 -9.50 1.76
CA ASP A 277 -17.47 -9.99 2.93
C ASP A 277 -16.01 -9.52 3.03
N ASN A 278 -15.50 -8.79 2.02
CA ASN A 278 -14.22 -8.10 2.14
C ASN A 278 -14.24 -7.11 3.31
N TRP A 279 -13.11 -6.99 4.00
CA TRP A 279 -13.02 -6.09 5.15
C TRP A 279 -13.20 -4.61 4.77
N LEU A 280 -12.58 -4.19 3.66
CA LEU A 280 -12.66 -2.82 3.18
C LEU A 280 -13.96 -2.64 2.40
N GLN A 281 -14.89 -1.94 2.99
CA GLN A 281 -16.14 -1.53 2.36
C GLN A 281 -16.22 -0.02 2.27
N ARG A 282 -16.93 0.48 1.27
CA ARG A 282 -17.16 1.89 1.06
C ARG A 282 -18.64 2.21 1.13
N ARG A 283 -18.99 3.44 1.48
CA ARG A 283 -20.38 3.90 1.44
C ARG A 283 -20.92 3.83 0.01
N PRO A 284 -22.23 3.57 -0.17
CA PRO A 284 -22.84 3.47 -1.50
C PRO A 284 -22.71 4.76 -2.35
N ASP A 285 -22.62 5.93 -1.70
CA ASP A 285 -22.45 7.23 -2.34
C ASP A 285 -20.99 7.57 -2.68
N MET A 286 -20.04 6.69 -2.36
CA MET A 286 -18.61 6.84 -2.63
C MET A 286 -18.11 5.71 -3.54
N ALA A 287 -18.56 5.75 -4.80
CA ALA A 287 -18.19 4.75 -5.79
C ALA A 287 -16.68 4.79 -6.10
N LEU A 288 -16.12 3.62 -6.48
CA LEU A 288 -14.73 3.54 -6.94
C LEU A 288 -14.58 4.30 -8.25
N ARG A 289 -13.64 5.23 -8.28
CA ARG A 289 -13.32 6.02 -9.48
C ARG A 289 -12.27 5.33 -10.33
N SER A 290 -12.46 5.35 -11.64
CA SER A 290 -11.50 4.79 -12.61
C SER A 290 -10.26 5.66 -12.72
N LEU A 291 -9.09 5.05 -12.84
CA LEU A 291 -7.86 5.74 -13.23
C LEU A 291 -7.97 6.31 -14.66
N SER A 292 -8.73 5.65 -15.53
CA SER A 292 -8.90 6.06 -16.94
C SER A 292 -9.87 7.24 -17.11
N ALA A 293 -10.66 7.61 -16.11
CA ALA A 293 -11.65 8.70 -16.20
C ALA A 293 -11.06 10.11 -16.20
N GLY A 294 -9.74 10.27 -16.04
CA GLY A 294 -9.04 11.56 -16.15
C GLY A 294 -8.77 12.03 -17.58
N ALA A 295 -9.14 11.25 -18.59
CA ALA A 295 -9.05 11.60 -20.01
C ALA A 295 -10.40 12.11 -20.55
N THR A 296 -11.09 12.98 -19.81
CA THR A 296 -12.19 13.76 -20.42
C THR A 296 -11.61 15.03 -21.00
N GLU A 297 -11.75 15.11 -22.29
CA GLU A 297 -11.57 16.13 -23.33
C GLU A 297 -11.30 17.56 -22.87
#